data_0e1708b044d8a2a2fdf8412bc6b6543b
#
_entry.id   0e1708b044d8a2a2fdf8412bc6b6543b
#
_cell.length_a   1.000
_cell.length_b   1.000
_cell.length_c   1.000
_cell.angle_alpha   90.00
_cell.angle_beta   90.00
_cell.angle_gamma   90.00
#
_symmetry.space_group_name_H-M   'P 1'
#
loop_
_entity.id
_entity.type
_entity.pdbx_description
1 polymer ?
#
loop_
_entity_poly.entity_id
_entity_poly.type
_entity_poly.pdbx_seq_one_letter_code
_entity_poly.pdbx_strand_id
1 'polypeptide(L)'
;MKRTALAATVVLAFAVPAQAQDKLELKVAEFVGPQHFMTQWLVKWGEKLEKASNGRLAFKHFPGAAMAPAPAHYDLARTGQADMAWFLHGGTPGRFPLTELINLPYMVGSAEIGTKVLNDAGLRAKFLDAEHKGVKVLLLFTHQPGNVHTTKKPIKAADDMKGLRIRFAAPTIRDFVAALGGTPVGVPPTEQVEQLQKGGIDGTFIDYGGAGIAFKMGGVIKYSTEMYSYVTSFGLAMNPETYARLPAELRKLVDESVRGVEKEVGEGWDALDAIGKKALVDAGAQAIRLSKEEDARFRKTGEKVTEAKIKELEGKGLPAKATYEAMKSLSEKHSKGSRSFWTDR
;
A
#
# COMPACT_ATOMS: atom_id res chain seq x y z
N MET A 1 -43.56 51.20 62.36
CA MET A 1 -42.33 50.47 62.13
C MET A 1 -42.68 49.27 61.22
N LYS A 2 -42.44 49.38 59.89
CA LYS A 2 -42.71 48.30 58.95
C LYS A 2 -41.38 47.57 58.63
N ARG A 3 -41.27 46.30 58.95
CA ARG A 3 -40.13 45.45 58.66
C ARG A 3 -40.35 44.81 57.32
N THR A 4 -39.52 45.17 56.32
CA THR A 4 -39.49 44.54 55.01
C THR A 4 -38.52 43.35 55.07
N ALA A 5 -39.07 42.14 54.89
CA ALA A 5 -38.28 40.93 54.79
C ALA A 5 -37.76 40.74 53.31
N LEU A 6 -36.45 40.70 53.13
CA LEU A 6 -35.81 40.45 51.84
C LEU A 6 -35.62 38.94 51.68
N ALA A 7 -36.37 38.33 50.75
CA ALA A 7 -36.20 36.92 50.42
C ALA A 7 -35.03 36.73 49.44
N ALA A 8 -33.96 36.10 49.85
CA ALA A 8 -32.82 35.73 49.00
C ALA A 8 -33.12 34.39 48.27
N THR A 9 -33.33 34.46 46.97
CA THR A 9 -33.48 33.27 46.11
C THR A 9 -32.09 32.69 45.81
N VAL A 10 -31.78 31.55 46.39
CA VAL A 10 -30.57 30.74 46.08
C VAL A 10 -30.82 29.94 44.83
N VAL A 11 -30.18 30.32 43.73
CA VAL A 11 -30.14 29.54 42.48
C VAL A 11 -29.09 28.44 42.65
N LEU A 12 -29.52 27.20 42.89
CA LEU A 12 -28.64 26.02 42.80
C LEU A 12 -28.37 25.74 41.30
N ALA A 13 -27.19 26.09 40.85
CA ALA A 13 -26.69 25.62 39.56
C ALA A 13 -26.34 24.13 39.68
N PHE A 14 -27.15 23.24 39.11
CA PHE A 14 -26.81 21.84 38.96
C PHE A 14 -25.67 21.76 37.90
N ALA A 15 -24.45 21.58 38.37
CA ALA A 15 -23.35 21.14 37.54
C ALA A 15 -23.68 19.72 37.05
N VAL A 16 -24.11 19.61 35.77
CA VAL A 16 -24.20 18.32 35.09
C VAL A 16 -22.78 17.76 35.04
N PRO A 17 -22.49 16.59 35.65
CA PRO A 17 -21.18 16.00 35.55
C PRO A 17 -20.92 15.76 34.05
N ALA A 18 -19.85 16.38 33.50
CA ALA A 18 -19.36 16.03 32.21
C ALA A 18 -19.02 14.52 32.27
N GLN A 19 -19.87 13.69 31.66
CA GLN A 19 -19.56 12.27 31.49
C GLN A 19 -18.22 12.22 30.78
N ALA A 20 -17.21 11.65 31.45
CA ALA A 20 -15.94 11.31 30.83
C ALA A 20 -16.31 10.42 29.67
N GLN A 21 -16.23 10.95 28.42
CA GLN A 21 -16.50 10.16 27.24
C GLN A 21 -15.40 9.12 27.15
N ASP A 22 -15.77 7.82 27.12
CA ASP A 22 -14.83 6.72 27.08
C ASP A 22 -13.85 6.90 25.93
N LYS A 23 -12.55 6.92 26.27
CA LYS A 23 -11.45 6.96 25.30
C LYS A 23 -11.32 5.57 24.68
N LEU A 24 -11.40 5.50 23.35
CA LEU A 24 -11.23 4.28 22.57
C LEU A 24 -9.81 4.26 22.01
N GLU A 25 -8.94 3.41 22.55
CA GLU A 25 -7.59 3.20 22.03
C GLU A 25 -7.61 2.08 20.99
N LEU A 26 -7.30 2.42 19.73
CA LEU A 26 -7.30 1.52 18.59
C LEU A 26 -5.89 1.02 18.29
N LYS A 27 -5.69 -0.30 18.21
CA LYS A 27 -4.44 -0.94 17.86
C LYS A 27 -4.27 -0.94 16.34
N VAL A 28 -3.15 -0.38 15.85
CA VAL A 28 -2.81 -0.29 14.44
C VAL A 28 -1.62 -1.18 14.12
N ALA A 29 -1.83 -2.24 13.34
CA ALA A 29 -0.78 -3.15 12.90
C ALA A 29 -0.12 -2.67 11.61
N GLU A 30 1.22 -2.59 11.59
CA GLU A 30 2.03 -2.09 10.48
C GLU A 30 3.25 -3.01 10.29
N PHE A 31 3.55 -3.41 9.04
CA PHE A 31 4.64 -4.36 8.79
C PHE A 31 5.98 -3.70 8.45
N VAL A 32 6.01 -2.39 8.22
CA VAL A 32 7.26 -1.63 8.01
C VAL A 32 7.63 -0.82 9.24
N GLY A 33 8.90 -0.39 9.30
CA GLY A 33 9.44 0.34 10.44
C GLY A 33 8.88 1.76 10.59
N PRO A 34 9.09 2.40 11.77
CA PRO A 34 8.50 3.69 12.12
C PRO A 34 8.99 4.86 11.25
N GLN A 35 10.11 4.71 10.54
CA GLN A 35 10.66 5.74 9.66
C GLN A 35 10.05 5.73 8.25
N HIS A 36 9.22 4.74 7.94
CA HIS A 36 8.58 4.65 6.63
C HIS A 36 7.49 5.72 6.50
N PHE A 37 7.38 6.32 5.31
CA PHE A 37 6.39 7.36 5.00
C PHE A 37 4.98 6.97 5.45
N MET A 38 4.52 5.76 5.09
CA MET A 38 3.14 5.34 5.39
C MET A 38 2.89 5.19 6.89
N THR A 39 3.85 4.69 7.67
CA THR A 39 3.75 4.65 9.13
C THR A 39 3.65 6.08 9.71
N GLN A 40 4.50 6.99 9.24
CA GLN A 40 4.45 8.38 9.67
C GLN A 40 3.15 9.08 9.26
N TRP A 41 2.63 8.76 8.07
CA TRP A 41 1.32 9.25 7.62
C TRP A 41 0.20 8.76 8.53
N LEU A 42 0.19 7.46 8.86
CA LEU A 42 -0.80 6.86 9.77
C LEU A 42 -0.77 7.49 11.17
N VAL A 43 0.42 7.75 11.71
CA VAL A 43 0.59 8.46 13.01
C VAL A 43 -0.03 9.85 12.93
N LYS A 44 0.34 10.65 11.92
CA LYS A 44 -0.21 12.00 11.74
C LYS A 44 -1.72 12.00 11.47
N TRP A 45 -2.21 11.02 10.73
CA TRP A 45 -3.65 10.82 10.50
C TRP A 45 -4.37 10.49 11.81
N GLY A 46 -3.81 9.60 12.63
CA GLY A 46 -4.32 9.27 13.95
C GLY A 46 -4.36 10.48 14.90
N GLU A 47 -3.29 11.29 14.95
CA GLU A 47 -3.23 12.52 15.72
C GLU A 47 -4.31 13.54 15.31
N LYS A 48 -4.57 13.68 14.00
CA LYS A 48 -5.65 14.52 13.49
C LYS A 48 -7.02 14.02 13.98
N LEU A 49 -7.25 12.71 13.97
CA LEU A 49 -8.49 12.09 14.46
C LEU A 49 -8.63 12.20 15.98
N GLU A 50 -7.56 12.00 16.74
CA GLU A 50 -7.57 12.18 18.19
C GLU A 50 -7.98 13.63 18.54
N LYS A 51 -7.38 14.61 17.89
CA LYS A 51 -7.74 16.02 18.06
C LYS A 51 -9.19 16.30 17.66
N ALA A 52 -9.62 15.82 16.49
CA ALA A 52 -10.97 16.09 15.98
C ALA A 52 -12.06 15.37 16.78
N SER A 53 -11.74 14.27 17.47
CA SER A 53 -12.64 13.55 18.37
C SER A 53 -12.62 14.07 19.81
N ASN A 54 -11.91 15.17 20.10
CA ASN A 54 -11.67 15.69 21.44
C ASN A 54 -11.06 14.61 22.38
N GLY A 55 -10.10 13.82 21.88
CA GLY A 55 -9.41 12.77 22.62
C GLY A 55 -10.19 11.47 22.82
N ARG A 56 -11.36 11.33 22.21
CA ARG A 56 -12.18 10.10 22.32
C ARG A 56 -11.62 8.94 21.51
N LEU A 57 -10.91 9.21 20.39
CA LEU A 57 -10.12 8.24 19.66
C LEU A 57 -8.65 8.40 20.03
N ALA A 58 -7.96 7.29 20.24
CA ALA A 58 -6.51 7.23 20.35
C ALA A 58 -5.99 6.06 19.50
N PHE A 59 -4.75 6.13 19.08
CA PHE A 59 -4.16 5.11 18.21
C PHE A 59 -2.85 4.61 18.80
N LYS A 60 -2.77 3.29 18.99
CA LYS A 60 -1.55 2.62 19.44
C LYS A 60 -0.93 1.87 18.27
N HIS A 61 0.20 2.36 17.79
CA HIS A 61 0.90 1.85 16.62
C HIS A 61 1.82 0.68 16.98
N PHE A 62 1.84 -0.35 16.11
CA PHE A 62 2.69 -1.53 16.20
C PHE A 62 3.46 -1.71 14.88
N PRO A 63 4.49 -0.88 14.63
CA PRO A 63 5.27 -0.91 13.41
C PRO A 63 6.27 -2.08 13.38
N GLY A 64 6.86 -2.33 12.19
CA GLY A 64 7.95 -3.29 12.01
C GLY A 64 7.52 -4.75 12.17
N ALA A 65 6.26 -5.07 11.82
CA ALA A 65 5.69 -6.40 11.97
C ALA A 65 5.64 -6.89 13.43
N ALA A 66 5.54 -5.97 14.40
CA ALA A 66 5.55 -6.29 15.83
C ALA A 66 4.38 -7.19 16.26
N MET A 67 3.24 -7.15 15.56
CA MET A 67 2.08 -8.02 15.87
C MET A 67 2.13 -9.34 15.10
N ALA A 68 2.56 -9.33 13.83
CA ALA A 68 2.70 -10.51 12.99
C ALA A 68 3.46 -10.18 11.69
N PRO A 69 3.98 -11.17 10.94
CA PRO A 69 4.53 -10.97 9.60
C PRO A 69 3.49 -10.37 8.64
N ALA A 70 3.96 -9.63 7.62
CA ALA A 70 3.12 -8.90 6.66
C ALA A 70 1.95 -9.72 6.04
N PRO A 71 2.11 -11.02 5.69
CA PRO A 71 1.01 -11.82 5.16
C PRO A 71 -0.20 -11.99 6.10
N ALA A 72 -0.01 -11.87 7.42
CA ALA A 72 -1.07 -12.04 8.40
C ALA A 72 -1.89 -10.78 8.68
N HIS A 73 -1.46 -9.60 8.19
CA HIS A 73 -2.04 -8.32 8.59
C HIS A 73 -3.52 -8.16 8.23
N TYR A 74 -3.95 -8.66 7.06
CA TYR A 74 -5.38 -8.67 6.74
C TYR A 74 -6.20 -9.42 7.78
N ASP A 75 -5.72 -10.59 8.21
CA ASP A 75 -6.42 -11.43 9.17
C ASP A 75 -6.35 -10.84 10.60
N LEU A 76 -5.31 -10.08 10.97
CA LEU A 76 -5.28 -9.33 12.23
C LEU A 76 -6.48 -8.38 12.34
N ALA A 77 -6.76 -7.59 11.29
CA ALA A 77 -7.93 -6.71 11.26
C ALA A 77 -9.24 -7.51 11.19
N ARG A 78 -9.29 -8.53 10.34
CA ARG A 78 -10.50 -9.35 10.15
C ARG A 78 -10.95 -10.05 11.42
N THR A 79 -10.02 -10.55 12.23
CA THR A 79 -10.30 -11.30 13.47
C THR A 79 -10.32 -10.45 14.74
N GLY A 80 -10.06 -9.13 14.63
CA GLY A 80 -10.05 -8.21 15.78
C GLY A 80 -8.81 -8.34 16.68
N GLN A 81 -7.76 -9.03 16.24
CA GLN A 81 -6.47 -9.04 16.95
C GLN A 81 -5.81 -7.64 16.89
N ALA A 82 -6.00 -6.93 15.78
CA ALA A 82 -5.78 -5.50 15.65
C ALA A 82 -7.10 -4.81 15.29
N ASP A 83 -7.30 -3.59 15.78
CA ASP A 83 -8.47 -2.77 15.41
C ASP A 83 -8.33 -2.26 13.98
N MET A 84 -7.11 -2.00 13.56
CA MET A 84 -6.75 -1.57 12.21
C MET A 84 -5.47 -2.28 11.74
N ALA A 85 -5.37 -2.49 10.44
CA ALA A 85 -4.14 -3.01 9.85
C ALA A 85 -3.88 -2.39 8.48
N TRP A 86 -2.62 -2.07 8.24
CA TRP A 86 -2.08 -1.89 6.90
C TRP A 86 -1.64 -3.26 6.39
N PHE A 87 -2.24 -3.72 5.31
CA PHE A 87 -2.01 -5.05 4.75
C PHE A 87 -1.62 -5.00 3.27
N LEU A 88 -0.94 -6.05 2.83
CA LEU A 88 -0.47 -6.29 1.48
C LEU A 88 -1.38 -7.32 0.80
N HIS A 89 -2.01 -6.98 -0.35
CA HIS A 89 -2.90 -7.92 -1.07
C HIS A 89 -2.16 -9.19 -1.49
N GLY A 90 -0.97 -9.06 -2.07
CA GLY A 90 -0.15 -10.20 -2.49
C GLY A 90 0.36 -11.09 -1.34
N GLY A 91 0.20 -10.67 -0.08
CA GLY A 91 0.52 -11.46 1.10
C GLY A 91 -0.43 -12.64 1.34
N THR A 92 -1.63 -12.60 0.74
CA THR A 92 -2.64 -13.67 0.81
C THR A 92 -3.05 -14.09 -0.60
N PRO A 93 -2.21 -14.87 -1.32
CA PRO A 93 -2.45 -15.21 -2.72
C PRO A 93 -3.83 -15.82 -2.97
N GLY A 94 -4.51 -15.31 -4.00
CA GLY A 94 -5.83 -15.78 -4.41
C GLY A 94 -7.02 -15.19 -3.65
N ARG A 95 -6.81 -14.35 -2.63
CA ARG A 95 -7.89 -13.69 -1.91
C ARG A 95 -8.41 -12.44 -2.64
N PHE A 96 -7.55 -11.72 -3.36
CA PHE A 96 -7.84 -10.45 -4.00
C PHE A 96 -7.55 -10.45 -5.51
N PRO A 97 -8.02 -11.45 -6.28
CA PRO A 97 -7.60 -11.65 -7.66
C PRO A 97 -7.93 -10.47 -8.58
N LEU A 98 -9.05 -9.77 -8.38
CA LEU A 98 -9.43 -8.60 -9.19
C LEU A 98 -8.69 -7.34 -8.73
N THR A 99 -8.53 -7.13 -7.42
CA THR A 99 -7.76 -6.00 -6.88
C THR A 99 -6.30 -6.08 -7.32
N GLU A 100 -5.71 -7.29 -7.35
CA GLU A 100 -4.33 -7.50 -7.79
C GLU A 100 -4.10 -7.26 -9.30
N LEU A 101 -5.13 -7.06 -10.11
CA LEU A 101 -4.96 -6.64 -11.52
C LEU A 101 -4.27 -5.28 -11.64
N ILE A 102 -4.34 -4.41 -10.62
CA ILE A 102 -3.58 -3.16 -10.58
C ILE A 102 -2.07 -3.39 -10.57
N ASN A 103 -1.60 -4.55 -10.07
CA ASN A 103 -0.19 -4.93 -9.98
C ASN A 103 0.36 -5.50 -11.30
N LEU A 104 -0.48 -5.65 -12.33
CA LEU A 104 -0.05 -6.12 -13.65
C LEU A 104 1.02 -5.20 -14.23
N PRO A 105 1.97 -5.75 -15.02
CA PRO A 105 3.04 -4.96 -15.58
C PRO A 105 2.53 -3.75 -16.37
N TYR A 106 3.08 -2.58 -16.06
CA TYR A 106 2.79 -1.29 -16.72
C TYR A 106 1.31 -0.84 -16.66
N MET A 107 0.57 -1.23 -15.61
CA MET A 107 -0.82 -0.82 -15.42
C MET A 107 -0.96 0.65 -15.02
N VAL A 108 -0.12 1.13 -14.11
CA VAL A 108 -0.14 2.52 -13.63
C VAL A 108 1.26 3.11 -13.57
N GLY A 109 1.38 4.40 -13.88
CA GLY A 109 2.65 5.11 -14.00
C GLY A 109 3.11 5.81 -12.72
N SER A 110 2.32 5.79 -11.64
CA SER A 110 2.69 6.36 -10.34
C SER A 110 1.81 5.79 -9.22
N ALA A 111 2.23 5.99 -7.97
CA ALA A 111 1.42 5.63 -6.80
C ALA A 111 0.16 6.50 -6.70
N GLU A 112 0.26 7.78 -7.07
CA GLU A 112 -0.89 8.68 -7.10
C GLU A 112 -1.98 8.14 -8.03
N ILE A 113 -1.60 7.74 -9.26
CA ILE A 113 -2.54 7.17 -10.24
C ILE A 113 -3.13 5.87 -9.70
N GLY A 114 -2.30 4.95 -9.21
CA GLY A 114 -2.75 3.66 -8.68
C GLY A 114 -3.71 3.80 -7.50
N THR A 115 -3.40 4.71 -6.57
CA THR A 115 -4.24 4.98 -5.41
C THR A 115 -5.60 5.57 -5.81
N LYS A 116 -5.63 6.52 -6.76
CA LYS A 116 -6.89 7.08 -7.29
C LYS A 116 -7.72 6.01 -8.01
N VAL A 117 -7.10 5.15 -8.80
CA VAL A 117 -7.79 4.05 -9.51
C VAL A 117 -8.46 3.12 -8.50
N LEU A 118 -7.72 2.65 -7.48
CA LEU A 118 -8.23 1.70 -6.49
C LEU A 118 -9.36 2.25 -5.62
N ASN A 119 -9.47 3.57 -5.45
CA ASN A 119 -10.53 4.21 -4.65
C ASN A 119 -11.67 4.79 -5.51
N ASP A 120 -11.67 4.58 -6.84
CA ASP A 120 -12.81 4.95 -7.65
C ASP A 120 -14.06 4.20 -7.17
N ALA A 121 -15.11 4.96 -6.85
CA ALA A 121 -16.32 4.42 -6.22
C ALA A 121 -17.02 3.38 -7.11
N GLY A 122 -17.03 3.61 -8.44
CA GLY A 122 -17.64 2.69 -9.40
C GLY A 122 -16.84 1.38 -9.52
N LEU A 123 -15.53 1.48 -9.60
CA LEU A 123 -14.64 0.31 -9.65
C LEU A 123 -14.76 -0.51 -8.35
N ARG A 124 -14.70 0.15 -7.19
CA ARG A 124 -14.83 -0.51 -5.89
C ARG A 124 -16.13 -1.24 -5.74
N ALA A 125 -17.25 -0.54 -5.90
CA ALA A 125 -18.59 -1.11 -5.71
C ALA A 125 -18.86 -2.29 -6.67
N LYS A 126 -18.37 -2.21 -7.90
CA LYS A 126 -18.64 -3.21 -8.92
C LYS A 126 -17.73 -4.44 -8.83
N PHE A 127 -16.47 -4.28 -8.44
CA PHE A 127 -15.47 -5.34 -8.59
C PHE A 127 -14.65 -5.63 -7.33
N LEU A 128 -14.28 -4.61 -6.51
CA LEU A 128 -13.25 -4.79 -5.50
C LEU A 128 -13.79 -5.02 -4.09
N ASP A 129 -14.89 -4.36 -3.70
CA ASP A 129 -15.38 -4.43 -2.32
C ASP A 129 -15.81 -5.86 -1.92
N ALA A 130 -16.25 -6.67 -2.90
CA ALA A 130 -16.61 -8.06 -2.65
C ALA A 130 -15.43 -8.93 -2.18
N GLU A 131 -14.19 -8.60 -2.60
CA GLU A 131 -12.99 -9.32 -2.20
C GLU A 131 -12.53 -8.97 -0.78
N HIS A 132 -12.95 -7.81 -0.29
CA HIS A 132 -12.59 -7.28 1.04
C HIS A 132 -13.63 -7.59 2.13
N LYS A 133 -14.52 -8.55 1.89
CA LYS A 133 -15.50 -8.99 2.90
C LYS A 133 -14.78 -9.45 4.17
N GLY A 134 -15.28 -8.98 5.31
CA GLY A 134 -14.71 -9.28 6.62
C GLY A 134 -13.83 -8.19 7.22
N VAL A 135 -13.62 -7.08 6.50
CA VAL A 135 -13.01 -5.87 7.01
C VAL A 135 -13.77 -4.63 6.52
N LYS A 136 -13.67 -3.52 7.26
CA LYS A 136 -14.04 -2.19 6.78
C LYS A 136 -12.83 -1.59 6.09
N VAL A 137 -12.81 -1.55 4.77
CA VAL A 137 -11.75 -0.87 4.01
C VAL A 137 -11.87 0.64 4.21
N LEU A 138 -10.79 1.27 4.63
CA LEU A 138 -10.67 2.71 4.77
C LEU A 138 -10.00 3.33 3.53
N LEU A 139 -8.88 2.75 3.07
CA LEU A 139 -8.14 3.24 1.92
C LEU A 139 -7.45 2.07 1.21
N LEU A 140 -7.50 2.06 -0.11
CA LEU A 140 -6.65 1.21 -0.95
C LEU A 140 -5.57 2.09 -1.59
N PHE A 141 -4.34 1.59 -1.72
CA PHE A 141 -3.25 2.39 -2.28
C PHE A 141 -2.16 1.51 -2.89
N THR A 142 -1.25 2.13 -3.63
CA THR A 142 -0.08 1.48 -4.21
C THR A 142 1.19 2.21 -3.81
N HIS A 143 2.34 1.51 -3.87
CA HIS A 143 3.63 2.18 -3.91
C HIS A 143 3.91 2.72 -5.33
N GLN A 144 4.94 3.57 -5.47
CA GLN A 144 5.43 4.02 -6.77
C GLN A 144 5.93 2.83 -7.61
N PRO A 145 5.93 2.95 -8.95
CA PRO A 145 6.34 1.83 -9.80
C PRO A 145 7.73 1.29 -9.48
N GLY A 146 7.80 -0.03 -9.35
CA GLY A 146 8.98 -0.75 -8.91
C GLY A 146 9.91 -1.14 -10.04
N ASN A 147 11.13 -1.47 -9.63
CA ASN A 147 12.28 -1.80 -10.46
C ASN A 147 12.83 -3.18 -10.09
N VAL A 148 13.76 -3.70 -10.89
CA VAL A 148 14.52 -4.89 -10.52
C VAL A 148 15.90 -4.49 -10.01
N HIS A 149 16.26 -5.03 -8.84
CA HIS A 149 17.53 -4.79 -8.18
C HIS A 149 18.28 -6.09 -8.04
N THR A 150 19.59 -6.09 -8.31
CA THR A 150 20.43 -7.28 -8.27
C THR A 150 21.71 -7.06 -7.49
N THR A 151 22.31 -8.17 -6.98
CA THR A 151 23.52 -8.13 -6.15
C THR A 151 24.81 -8.31 -6.95
N LYS A 152 24.77 -9.02 -8.09
CA LYS A 152 25.99 -9.43 -8.82
C LYS A 152 25.97 -9.10 -10.30
N LYS A 153 24.83 -9.31 -10.97
CA LYS A 153 24.71 -9.19 -12.42
C LYS A 153 23.81 -8.00 -12.79
N PRO A 154 24.29 -7.05 -13.62
CA PRO A 154 23.43 -6.00 -14.15
C PRO A 154 22.40 -6.60 -15.12
N ILE A 155 21.18 -6.04 -15.13
CA ILE A 155 20.15 -6.36 -16.11
C ILE A 155 20.07 -5.18 -17.07
N LYS A 156 20.56 -5.37 -18.29
CA LYS A 156 20.55 -4.39 -19.39
C LYS A 156 19.62 -4.81 -20.52
N ALA A 157 19.28 -6.09 -20.59
CA ALA A 157 18.40 -6.69 -21.57
C ALA A 157 17.44 -7.70 -20.89
N ALA A 158 16.31 -8.01 -21.54
CA ALA A 158 15.36 -8.99 -21.03
C ALA A 158 16.00 -10.38 -20.84
N ASP A 159 16.92 -10.75 -21.73
CA ASP A 159 17.65 -12.02 -21.64
C ASP A 159 18.57 -12.13 -20.40
N ASP A 160 18.95 -11.01 -19.78
CA ASP A 160 19.76 -11.02 -18.56
C ASP A 160 19.02 -11.56 -17.34
N MET A 161 17.69 -11.61 -17.40
CA MET A 161 16.85 -12.19 -16.36
C MET A 161 16.96 -13.72 -16.28
N LYS A 162 17.39 -14.39 -17.39
CA LYS A 162 17.42 -15.84 -17.46
C LYS A 162 18.26 -16.47 -16.36
N GLY A 163 17.66 -17.42 -15.64
CA GLY A 163 18.30 -18.20 -14.59
C GLY A 163 18.54 -17.47 -13.28
N LEU A 164 18.19 -16.17 -13.17
CA LEU A 164 18.29 -15.45 -11.91
C LEU A 164 17.12 -15.80 -10.99
N ARG A 165 17.42 -16.02 -9.70
CA ARG A 165 16.41 -16.18 -8.65
C ARG A 165 15.98 -14.80 -8.18
N ILE A 166 14.77 -14.42 -8.54
CA ILE A 166 14.27 -13.07 -8.29
C ILE A 166 13.07 -13.11 -7.35
N ARG A 167 13.17 -12.38 -6.26
CA ARG A 167 12.06 -12.20 -5.33
C ARG A 167 10.93 -11.42 -5.98
N PHE A 168 9.72 -11.84 -5.73
CA PHE A 168 8.48 -11.16 -6.15
C PHE A 168 7.63 -10.74 -4.94
N ALA A 169 6.83 -9.68 -5.12
CA ALA A 169 5.95 -9.14 -4.08
C ALA A 169 4.49 -9.62 -4.21
N ALA A 170 4.08 -10.05 -5.39
CA ALA A 170 2.70 -10.45 -5.69
C ALA A 170 2.66 -11.51 -6.80
N PRO A 171 1.59 -12.33 -6.91
CA PRO A 171 1.45 -13.36 -7.93
C PRO A 171 1.64 -12.88 -9.37
N THR A 172 1.17 -11.68 -9.70
CA THR A 172 1.35 -11.06 -11.02
C THR A 172 2.83 -10.82 -11.35
N ILE A 173 3.65 -10.47 -10.34
CA ILE A 173 5.08 -10.24 -10.50
C ILE A 173 5.83 -11.57 -10.57
N ARG A 174 5.38 -12.61 -9.86
CA ARG A 174 5.86 -13.99 -10.04
C ARG A 174 5.76 -14.40 -11.50
N ASP A 175 4.59 -14.19 -12.09
CA ASP A 175 4.32 -14.58 -13.47
C ASP A 175 5.18 -13.76 -14.46
N PHE A 176 5.43 -12.48 -14.16
CA PHE A 176 6.31 -11.62 -14.96
C PHE A 176 7.78 -12.06 -14.89
N VAL A 177 8.30 -12.37 -13.70
CA VAL A 177 9.66 -12.93 -13.52
C VAL A 177 9.81 -14.23 -14.32
N ALA A 178 8.85 -15.14 -14.23
CA ALA A 178 8.86 -16.41 -14.97
C ALA A 178 8.84 -16.18 -16.48
N ALA A 179 8.01 -15.27 -16.98
CA ALA A 179 7.93 -14.92 -18.40
C ALA A 179 9.21 -14.29 -18.96
N LEU A 180 10.01 -13.64 -18.10
CA LEU A 180 11.34 -13.11 -18.43
C LEU A 180 12.45 -14.18 -18.35
N GLY A 181 12.11 -15.44 -18.00
CA GLY A 181 13.07 -16.53 -17.87
C GLY A 181 13.81 -16.59 -16.54
N GLY A 182 13.44 -15.78 -15.59
CA GLY A 182 13.93 -15.86 -14.21
C GLY A 182 13.22 -16.94 -13.40
N THR A 183 13.80 -17.30 -12.27
CA THR A 183 13.18 -18.18 -11.26
C THR A 183 12.54 -17.34 -10.17
N PRO A 184 11.21 -17.25 -10.10
CA PRO A 184 10.55 -16.46 -9.07
C PRO A 184 10.66 -17.12 -7.70
N VAL A 185 11.00 -16.35 -6.68
CA VAL A 185 11.13 -16.80 -5.29
C VAL A 185 10.23 -15.97 -4.37
N GLY A 186 9.35 -16.63 -3.62
CA GLY A 186 8.50 -15.99 -2.63
C GLY A 186 9.25 -15.75 -1.33
N VAL A 187 9.52 -14.49 -0.99
CA VAL A 187 10.17 -14.07 0.26
C VAL A 187 9.39 -12.90 0.86
N PRO A 188 9.04 -12.97 2.16
CA PRO A 188 8.45 -11.84 2.87
C PRO A 188 9.30 -10.56 2.73
N PRO A 189 8.69 -9.36 2.69
CA PRO A 189 9.44 -8.12 2.52
C PRO A 189 10.56 -7.91 3.55
N THR A 190 10.34 -8.33 4.78
CA THR A 190 11.29 -8.17 5.91
C THR A 190 12.49 -9.12 5.85
N GLU A 191 12.40 -10.21 5.09
CA GLU A 191 13.45 -11.26 5.01
C GLU A 191 14.34 -11.10 3.76
N GLN A 192 13.96 -10.27 2.80
CA GLN A 192 14.64 -10.20 1.51
C GLN A 192 16.10 -9.72 1.60
N VAL A 193 16.43 -8.85 2.55
CA VAL A 193 17.81 -8.36 2.73
C VAL A 193 18.73 -9.52 3.13
N GLU A 194 18.30 -10.32 4.09
CA GLU A 194 19.04 -11.50 4.53
C GLU A 194 19.20 -12.53 3.38
N GLN A 195 18.13 -12.76 2.61
CA GLN A 195 18.19 -13.68 1.47
C GLN A 195 19.13 -13.19 0.36
N LEU A 196 19.17 -11.87 0.09
CA LEU A 196 20.14 -11.27 -0.83
C LEU A 196 21.57 -11.42 -0.33
N GLN A 197 21.82 -11.18 0.96
CA GLN A 197 23.16 -11.30 1.57
C GLN A 197 23.67 -12.73 1.56
N LYS A 198 22.81 -13.70 1.90
CA LYS A 198 23.14 -15.13 1.89
C LYS A 198 23.17 -15.76 0.49
N GLY A 199 22.75 -15.03 -0.54
CA GLY A 199 22.68 -15.54 -1.90
C GLY A 199 21.55 -16.55 -2.09
N GLY A 200 20.51 -16.53 -1.27
CA GLY A 200 19.26 -17.28 -1.48
C GLY A 200 18.46 -16.79 -2.68
N ILE A 201 18.54 -15.48 -2.95
CA ILE A 201 18.06 -14.83 -4.15
C ILE A 201 19.16 -13.97 -4.79
N ASP A 202 19.09 -13.78 -6.11
CA ASP A 202 20.08 -12.99 -6.87
C ASP A 202 19.63 -11.54 -7.05
N GLY A 203 18.32 -11.29 -6.87
CA GLY A 203 17.73 -9.96 -6.97
C GLY A 203 16.30 -9.93 -6.45
N THR A 204 15.71 -8.75 -6.50
CA THR A 204 14.36 -8.49 -6.01
C THR A 204 13.65 -7.48 -6.90
N PHE A 205 12.36 -7.70 -7.15
CA PHE A 205 11.45 -6.65 -7.60
C PHE A 205 10.96 -5.87 -6.40
N ILE A 206 11.31 -4.59 -6.35
CA ILE A 206 10.88 -3.63 -5.32
C ILE A 206 11.01 -2.20 -5.86
N ASP A 207 10.29 -1.27 -5.28
CA ASP A 207 10.44 0.15 -5.57
C ASP A 207 11.70 0.73 -4.89
N TYR A 208 12.16 1.91 -5.35
CA TYR A 208 13.33 2.55 -4.78
C TYR A 208 13.14 2.96 -3.31
N GLY A 209 11.94 3.42 -2.93
CA GLY A 209 11.63 3.77 -1.54
C GLY A 209 11.74 2.55 -0.62
N GLY A 210 11.19 1.42 -1.06
CA GLY A 210 11.32 0.14 -0.37
C GLY A 210 12.78 -0.29 -0.25
N ALA A 211 13.52 -0.31 -1.36
CA ALA A 211 14.89 -0.76 -1.38
C ALA A 211 15.85 0.14 -0.59
N GLY A 212 15.77 1.46 -0.79
CA GLY A 212 16.73 2.42 -0.20
C GLY A 212 16.39 2.83 1.23
N ILE A 213 15.10 2.95 1.57
CA ILE A 213 14.65 3.55 2.83
C ILE A 213 14.06 2.51 3.78
N ALA A 214 12.98 1.79 3.33
CA ALA A 214 12.26 0.88 4.22
C ALA A 214 13.11 -0.31 4.67
N PHE A 215 13.82 -0.95 3.73
CA PHE A 215 14.62 -2.15 3.98
C PHE A 215 16.14 -1.91 3.93
N LYS A 216 16.57 -0.68 3.67
CA LYS A 216 17.99 -0.26 3.76
C LYS A 216 18.94 -1.21 3.03
N MET A 217 18.65 -1.51 1.76
CA MET A 217 19.42 -2.46 0.95
C MET A 217 20.74 -1.89 0.39
N GLY A 218 21.12 -0.67 0.80
CA GLY A 218 22.40 -0.07 0.45
C GLY A 218 23.57 -0.99 0.83
N GLY A 219 24.55 -1.11 -0.05
CA GLY A 219 25.67 -2.02 0.14
C GLY A 219 25.40 -3.48 -0.27
N VAL A 220 24.17 -3.95 -0.25
CA VAL A 220 23.77 -5.28 -0.75
C VAL A 220 23.45 -5.22 -2.24
N ILE A 221 22.58 -4.29 -2.66
CA ILE A 221 22.25 -4.04 -4.06
C ILE A 221 23.45 -3.38 -4.76
N LYS A 222 23.81 -3.93 -5.92
CA LYS A 222 24.87 -3.39 -6.79
C LYS A 222 24.33 -2.79 -8.08
N TYR A 223 23.18 -3.25 -8.55
CA TYR A 223 22.57 -2.78 -9.78
C TYR A 223 21.08 -2.59 -9.60
N SER A 224 20.56 -1.48 -10.12
CA SER A 224 19.14 -1.13 -10.12
C SER A 224 18.72 -0.82 -11.55
N THR A 225 17.97 -1.71 -12.20
CA THR A 225 17.48 -1.49 -13.56
C THR A 225 16.13 -0.81 -13.51
N GLU A 226 16.08 0.40 -14.08
CA GLU A 226 14.93 1.29 -14.09
C GLU A 226 13.91 0.86 -15.12
N MET A 227 12.98 0.04 -14.71
CA MET A 227 11.85 -0.45 -15.51
C MET A 227 10.56 0.30 -15.21
N TYR A 228 10.35 0.67 -13.93
CA TYR A 228 9.09 1.23 -13.43
C TYR A 228 7.90 0.40 -13.91
N SER A 229 8.01 -0.92 -13.74
CA SER A 229 7.19 -1.90 -14.46
C SER A 229 5.95 -2.38 -13.71
N TYR A 230 5.84 -2.15 -12.41
CA TYR A 230 4.74 -2.66 -11.62
C TYR A 230 4.53 -1.83 -10.37
N VAL A 231 3.37 -1.96 -9.76
CA VAL A 231 3.09 -1.53 -8.40
C VAL A 231 2.68 -2.72 -7.55
N THR A 232 2.72 -2.57 -6.23
CA THR A 232 2.07 -3.48 -5.30
C THR A 232 0.93 -2.75 -4.62
N SER A 233 -0.21 -3.40 -4.54
CA SER A 233 -1.40 -2.85 -3.90
C SER A 233 -1.47 -3.21 -2.42
N PHE A 234 -1.94 -2.25 -1.64
CA PHE A 234 -2.13 -2.33 -0.19
C PHE A 234 -3.53 -1.86 0.20
N GLY A 235 -3.93 -2.21 1.41
CA GLY A 235 -5.12 -1.66 2.03
C GLY A 235 -4.86 -1.23 3.48
N LEU A 236 -5.53 -0.17 3.89
CA LEU A 236 -5.78 0.18 5.27
C LEU A 236 -7.19 -0.24 5.60
N ALA A 237 -7.36 -1.12 6.57
CA ALA A 237 -8.67 -1.62 6.96
C ALA A 237 -8.84 -1.60 8.47
N MET A 238 -10.11 -1.55 8.89
CA MET A 238 -10.53 -1.63 10.27
C MET A 238 -11.35 -2.91 10.50
N ASN A 239 -11.23 -3.47 11.71
CA ASN A 239 -12.09 -4.56 12.14
C ASN A 239 -13.56 -4.12 12.09
N PRO A 240 -14.47 -4.92 11.50
CA PRO A 240 -15.87 -4.53 11.35
C PRO A 240 -16.60 -4.34 12.68
N GLU A 241 -16.30 -5.16 13.68
CA GLU A 241 -16.94 -5.06 15.01
C GLU A 241 -16.44 -3.82 15.74
N THR A 242 -15.13 -3.55 15.70
CA THR A 242 -14.57 -2.31 16.25
C THR A 242 -15.22 -1.09 15.58
N TYR A 243 -15.33 -1.09 14.25
CA TYR A 243 -15.98 0.00 13.49
C TYR A 243 -17.47 0.14 13.89
N ALA A 244 -18.21 -0.97 14.02
CA ALA A 244 -19.62 -0.95 14.40
C ALA A 244 -19.87 -0.42 15.83
N ARG A 245 -18.92 -0.67 16.74
CA ARG A 245 -18.97 -0.17 18.15
C ARG A 245 -18.67 1.32 18.26
N LEU A 246 -18.05 1.94 17.26
CA LEU A 246 -17.83 3.39 17.29
C LEU A 246 -19.17 4.13 17.32
N PRO A 247 -19.35 5.16 18.15
CA PRO A 247 -20.46 6.10 18.05
C PRO A 247 -20.60 6.66 16.64
N ALA A 248 -21.82 7.00 16.22
CA ALA A 248 -22.12 7.40 14.85
C ALA A 248 -21.26 8.58 14.37
N GLU A 249 -21.02 9.56 15.24
CA GLU A 249 -20.20 10.72 14.96
C GLU A 249 -18.71 10.36 14.77
N LEU A 250 -18.20 9.37 15.52
CA LEU A 250 -16.82 8.89 15.36
C LEU A 250 -16.68 8.05 14.09
N ARG A 251 -17.69 7.22 13.74
CA ARG A 251 -17.71 6.54 12.44
C ARG A 251 -17.65 7.52 11.27
N LYS A 252 -18.50 8.57 11.35
CA LYS A 252 -18.51 9.63 10.34
C LYS A 252 -17.14 10.30 10.23
N LEU A 253 -16.53 10.64 11.35
CA LEU A 253 -15.20 11.25 11.40
C LEU A 253 -14.14 10.37 10.74
N VAL A 254 -14.12 9.06 11.04
CA VAL A 254 -13.22 8.09 10.42
C VAL A 254 -13.47 7.99 8.91
N ASP A 255 -14.73 7.87 8.48
CA ASP A 255 -15.06 7.77 7.05
C ASP A 255 -14.69 9.03 6.25
N GLU A 256 -14.88 10.22 6.85
CA GLU A 256 -14.55 11.50 6.20
C GLU A 256 -13.05 11.74 6.15
N SER A 257 -12.30 11.26 7.14
CA SER A 257 -10.85 11.48 7.24
C SER A 257 -10.04 10.81 6.14
N VAL A 258 -10.58 9.83 5.46
CA VAL A 258 -9.94 9.09 4.36
C VAL A 258 -10.48 9.47 2.98
N ARG A 259 -11.39 10.47 2.89
CA ARG A 259 -11.90 10.96 1.61
C ARG A 259 -10.96 12.02 1.03
N GLY A 260 -10.60 11.85 -0.23
CA GLY A 260 -9.77 12.83 -0.95
C GLY A 260 -8.29 12.81 -0.56
N VAL A 261 -7.84 11.80 0.23
CA VAL A 261 -6.42 11.64 0.61
C VAL A 261 -5.60 10.89 -0.43
N GLU A 262 -6.22 10.40 -1.49
CA GLU A 262 -5.59 9.54 -2.52
C GLU A 262 -4.38 10.24 -3.16
N LYS A 263 -4.51 11.55 -3.39
CA LYS A 263 -3.41 12.35 -3.92
C LYS A 263 -2.27 12.49 -2.91
N GLU A 264 -2.57 12.89 -1.67
CA GLU A 264 -1.58 13.05 -0.60
C GLU A 264 -0.79 11.76 -0.36
N VAL A 265 -1.49 10.63 -0.24
CA VAL A 265 -0.87 9.32 -0.01
C VAL A 265 -0.05 8.89 -1.22
N GLY A 266 -0.59 9.03 -2.43
CA GLY A 266 0.11 8.66 -3.65
C GLY A 266 1.36 9.50 -3.91
N GLU A 267 1.27 10.83 -3.82
CA GLU A 267 2.43 11.73 -3.95
C GLU A 267 3.51 11.45 -2.89
N GLY A 268 3.09 11.12 -1.66
CA GLY A 268 4.02 10.75 -0.60
C GLY A 268 4.80 9.47 -0.91
N TRP A 269 4.15 8.47 -1.51
CA TRP A 269 4.83 7.29 -2.02
C TRP A 269 5.75 7.61 -3.20
N ASP A 270 5.27 8.39 -4.18
CA ASP A 270 6.05 8.77 -5.36
C ASP A 270 7.31 9.57 -5.00
N ALA A 271 7.26 10.38 -3.95
CA ALA A 271 8.41 11.13 -3.44
C ALA A 271 9.54 10.23 -2.91
N LEU A 272 9.22 9.02 -2.46
CA LEU A 272 10.23 8.06 -1.98
C LEU A 272 11.16 7.54 -3.08
N ASP A 273 10.76 7.63 -4.35
CA ASP A 273 11.56 7.14 -5.48
C ASP A 273 12.94 7.82 -5.53
N ALA A 274 12.96 9.14 -5.58
CA ALA A 274 14.21 9.91 -5.67
C ALA A 274 15.08 9.73 -4.42
N ILE A 275 14.46 9.69 -3.24
CA ILE A 275 15.15 9.54 -1.96
C ILE A 275 15.78 8.14 -1.87
N GLY A 276 15.02 7.11 -2.19
CA GLY A 276 15.49 5.72 -2.17
C GLY A 276 16.54 5.43 -3.22
N LYS A 277 16.39 5.97 -4.45
CA LYS A 277 17.40 5.91 -5.50
C LYS A 277 18.71 6.52 -5.04
N LYS A 278 18.64 7.74 -4.47
CA LYS A 278 19.83 8.41 -3.94
C LYS A 278 20.52 7.56 -2.87
N ALA A 279 19.77 7.00 -1.93
CA ALA A 279 20.32 6.17 -0.85
C ALA A 279 21.05 4.94 -1.39
N LEU A 280 20.54 4.27 -2.44
CA LEU A 280 21.21 3.13 -3.05
C LEU A 280 22.47 3.55 -3.84
N VAL A 281 22.40 4.65 -4.60
CA VAL A 281 23.54 5.17 -5.38
C VAL A 281 24.66 5.64 -4.47
N ASP A 282 24.34 6.38 -3.40
CA ASP A 282 25.34 6.80 -2.39
C ASP A 282 26.02 5.60 -1.72
N ALA A 283 25.33 4.45 -1.62
CA ALA A 283 25.86 3.19 -1.13
C ALA A 283 26.62 2.36 -2.21
N GLY A 284 26.80 2.92 -3.41
CA GLY A 284 27.59 2.34 -4.50
C GLY A 284 26.79 1.49 -5.51
N ALA A 285 25.46 1.53 -5.50
CA ALA A 285 24.66 0.87 -6.52
C ALA A 285 24.66 1.67 -7.83
N GLN A 286 24.68 0.96 -8.97
CA GLN A 286 24.57 1.57 -10.30
C GLN A 286 23.10 1.55 -10.75
N ALA A 287 22.55 2.73 -11.05
CA ALA A 287 21.26 2.86 -11.72
C ALA A 287 21.46 2.61 -13.24
N ILE A 288 20.69 1.70 -13.79
CA ILE A 288 20.76 1.27 -15.19
C ILE A 288 19.47 1.69 -15.87
N ARG A 289 19.58 2.52 -16.92
CA ARG A 289 18.48 2.85 -17.82
C ARG A 289 18.48 1.86 -18.99
N LEU A 290 17.32 1.29 -19.28
CA LEU A 290 17.15 0.42 -20.44
C LEU A 290 17.20 1.23 -21.73
N SER A 291 17.69 0.61 -22.83
CA SER A 291 17.48 1.15 -24.17
C SER A 291 15.98 1.11 -24.51
N LYS A 292 15.56 1.91 -25.49
CA LYS A 292 14.15 1.90 -25.94
C LYS A 292 13.71 0.53 -26.45
N GLU A 293 14.61 -0.18 -27.12
CA GLU A 293 14.37 -1.51 -27.66
C GLU A 293 14.16 -2.54 -26.53
N GLU A 294 15.00 -2.49 -25.50
CA GLU A 294 14.87 -3.40 -24.38
C GLU A 294 13.67 -3.05 -23.50
N ASP A 295 13.37 -1.76 -23.23
CA ASP A 295 12.14 -1.37 -22.55
C ASP A 295 10.91 -1.89 -23.31
N ALA A 296 10.89 -1.81 -24.64
CA ALA A 296 9.81 -2.37 -25.46
C ALA A 296 9.70 -3.90 -25.35
N ARG A 297 10.82 -4.63 -25.24
CA ARG A 297 10.82 -6.09 -25.02
C ARG A 297 10.24 -6.46 -23.67
N PHE A 298 10.60 -5.73 -22.59
CA PHE A 298 10.01 -5.92 -21.26
C PHE A 298 8.51 -5.64 -21.28
N ARG A 299 8.06 -4.56 -21.91
CA ARG A 299 6.62 -4.22 -22.05
C ARG A 299 5.85 -5.30 -22.80
N LYS A 300 6.38 -5.77 -23.93
CA LYS A 300 5.76 -6.86 -24.70
C LYS A 300 5.63 -8.15 -23.89
N THR A 301 6.61 -8.45 -23.03
CA THR A 301 6.50 -9.58 -22.11
C THR A 301 5.42 -9.33 -21.05
N GLY A 302 5.33 -8.11 -20.53
CA GLY A 302 4.27 -7.70 -19.60
C GLY A 302 2.86 -7.81 -20.18
N GLU A 303 2.68 -7.43 -21.45
CA GLU A 303 1.40 -7.59 -22.18
C GLU A 303 0.95 -9.06 -22.23
N LYS A 304 1.88 -9.97 -22.56
CA LYS A 304 1.58 -11.42 -22.57
C LYS A 304 1.18 -11.95 -21.19
N VAL A 305 1.85 -11.48 -20.13
CA VAL A 305 1.50 -11.84 -18.75
C VAL A 305 0.12 -11.32 -18.39
N THR A 306 -0.21 -10.10 -18.79
CA THR A 306 -1.52 -9.47 -18.59
C THR A 306 -2.63 -10.28 -19.27
N GLU A 307 -2.44 -10.62 -20.56
CA GLU A 307 -3.41 -11.42 -21.31
C GLU A 307 -3.63 -12.79 -20.67
N ALA A 308 -2.53 -13.48 -20.31
CA ALA A 308 -2.58 -14.77 -19.66
C ALA A 308 -3.31 -14.73 -18.31
N LYS A 309 -3.04 -13.69 -17.49
CA LYS A 309 -3.69 -13.51 -16.18
C LYS A 309 -5.19 -13.24 -16.33
N ILE A 310 -5.57 -12.35 -17.25
CA ILE A 310 -6.98 -12.08 -17.53
C ILE A 310 -7.70 -13.39 -17.93
N LYS A 311 -7.15 -14.15 -18.87
CA LYS A 311 -7.71 -15.42 -19.32
C LYS A 311 -7.82 -16.43 -18.19
N GLU A 312 -6.80 -16.53 -17.32
CA GLU A 312 -6.82 -17.41 -16.14
C GLU A 312 -8.00 -17.08 -15.22
N LEU A 313 -8.17 -15.80 -14.90
CA LEU A 313 -9.21 -15.36 -13.97
C LEU A 313 -10.61 -15.46 -14.57
N GLU A 314 -10.78 -15.17 -15.86
CA GLU A 314 -12.05 -15.39 -16.58
C GLU A 314 -12.42 -16.87 -16.63
N GLY A 315 -11.44 -17.76 -16.82
CA GLY A 315 -11.65 -19.21 -16.73
C GLY A 315 -12.13 -19.68 -15.35
N LYS A 316 -11.89 -18.87 -14.30
CA LYS A 316 -12.43 -19.07 -12.94
C LYS A 316 -13.79 -18.40 -12.71
N GLY A 317 -14.40 -17.81 -13.74
CA GLY A 317 -15.68 -17.11 -13.64
C GLY A 317 -15.60 -15.69 -13.07
N LEU A 318 -14.40 -15.11 -12.97
CA LEU A 318 -14.21 -13.75 -12.46
C LEU A 318 -14.27 -12.73 -13.61
N PRO A 319 -14.86 -11.54 -13.42
CA PRO A 319 -14.98 -10.52 -14.47
C PRO A 319 -13.65 -9.77 -14.70
N ALA A 320 -12.55 -10.51 -14.96
CA ALA A 320 -11.19 -9.98 -14.97
C ALA A 320 -10.96 -9.00 -16.11
N LYS A 321 -11.45 -9.29 -17.32
CA LYS A 321 -11.34 -8.38 -18.47
C LYS A 321 -12.05 -7.05 -18.21
N ALA A 322 -13.29 -7.09 -17.72
CA ALA A 322 -14.05 -5.89 -17.42
C ALA A 322 -13.40 -5.06 -16.31
N THR A 323 -12.84 -5.71 -15.28
CA THR A 323 -12.09 -5.04 -14.20
C THR A 323 -10.81 -4.39 -14.73
N TYR A 324 -10.04 -5.12 -15.54
CA TYR A 324 -8.81 -4.61 -16.16
C TYR A 324 -9.07 -3.38 -17.05
N GLU A 325 -10.08 -3.45 -17.93
CA GLU A 325 -10.45 -2.35 -18.81
C GLU A 325 -10.90 -1.11 -18.03
N ALA A 326 -11.68 -1.32 -16.94
CA ALA A 326 -12.07 -0.23 -16.06
C ALA A 326 -10.85 0.42 -15.37
N MET A 327 -9.92 -0.38 -14.82
CA MET A 327 -8.69 0.13 -14.22
C MET A 327 -7.82 0.87 -15.25
N LYS A 328 -7.69 0.33 -16.47
CA LYS A 328 -6.91 0.96 -17.55
C LYS A 328 -7.49 2.32 -17.95
N SER A 329 -8.80 2.39 -18.15
CA SER A 329 -9.49 3.65 -18.47
C SER A 329 -9.32 4.70 -17.36
N LEU A 330 -9.42 4.29 -16.08
CA LEU A 330 -9.18 5.17 -14.95
C LEU A 330 -7.70 5.60 -14.85
N SER A 331 -6.76 4.70 -15.12
CA SER A 331 -5.33 5.02 -15.18
C SER A 331 -5.04 6.08 -16.24
N GLU A 332 -5.57 5.92 -17.45
CA GLU A 332 -5.45 6.90 -18.54
C GLU A 332 -6.08 8.26 -18.17
N LYS A 333 -7.26 8.25 -17.55
CA LYS A 333 -7.95 9.45 -17.07
C LYS A 333 -7.09 10.22 -16.07
N HIS A 334 -6.56 9.53 -15.05
CA HIS A 334 -5.78 10.16 -13.98
C HIS A 334 -4.37 10.55 -14.41
N SER A 335 -3.79 9.90 -15.42
CA SER A 335 -2.48 10.27 -15.97
C SER A 335 -2.43 11.67 -16.58
N LYS A 336 -3.57 12.24 -16.97
CA LYS A 336 -3.63 13.60 -17.54
C LYS A 336 -3.35 14.72 -16.53
N GLY A 337 -3.37 14.44 -15.24
CA GLY A 337 -3.18 15.44 -14.18
C GLY A 337 -2.24 15.00 -13.07
N SER A 338 -1.57 13.86 -13.23
CA SER A 338 -0.66 13.28 -12.25
C SER A 338 0.70 13.00 -12.89
N ARG A 339 1.77 13.00 -12.09
CA ARG A 339 3.10 12.56 -12.52
C ARG A 339 3.05 11.11 -13.00
N SER A 340 3.87 10.79 -14.00
CA SER A 340 4.09 9.42 -14.44
C SER A 340 5.58 9.15 -14.64
N PHE A 341 6.10 8.13 -13.97
CA PHE A 341 7.48 7.68 -14.12
C PHE A 341 7.80 7.17 -15.52
N TRP A 342 6.80 6.98 -16.38
CA TRP A 342 7.02 6.56 -17.78
C TRP A 342 7.32 7.75 -18.70
N THR A 343 6.83 8.94 -18.37
CA THR A 343 7.03 10.17 -19.16
C THR A 343 8.28 10.94 -18.75
N ASP A 344 8.76 10.73 -17.54
CA ASP A 344 9.90 11.45 -16.94
C ASP A 344 11.27 10.81 -17.30
N ARG A 345 11.32 9.94 -18.30
CA ARG A 345 12.52 9.20 -18.73
C ARG A 345 13.32 9.88 -19.83
#